data_e2c9b805f6c4b6d382d338cd00bf0107
#
_entry.id   e2c9b805f6c4b6d382d338cd00bf0107
#
_cell.length_a   1.000
_cell.length_b   1.000
_cell.length_c   1.000
_cell.angle_alpha   90.00
_cell.angle_beta   90.00
_cell.angle_gamma   90.00
#
_symmetry.space_group_name_H-M   'P 1'
#
loop_
_entity.id
_entity.type
_entity.pdbx_description
1 polymer ?
#
loop_
_entity_poly.entity_id
_entity_poly.type
_entity_poly.pdbx_seq_one_letter_code
_entity_poly.pdbx_strand_id
1 'polypeptide(L)'
;MADEGVAIDLSYRPAGSFVRAKDLGFAAERRAEIDAYFEAMKRDKPAVWNGRVLLLHRQVVEQGALRGQYLETEYASFAAWRDWGRPAAGVRDCFSAAALLSGDGAFLLTVMGPHTFNAGKIYFPCGTPDPNDIVADKVDLDLSVRRELKEETGLDITEFDAEAGWDMVVDGPLIALIKVLRSTEKAIDLREPGQLKFTANLLVTSPRDRLSGHVRSRRLLPKA
;
A
#
# COMPACT_ATOMS: atom_id res chain seq x y z
N MET A 1 10.35 -20.12 17.94
CA MET A 1 9.00 -20.08 17.36
C MET A 1 9.03 -19.05 16.26
N ALA A 2 8.73 -19.43 15.01
CA ALA A 2 8.60 -18.47 13.93
C ALA A 2 7.46 -17.50 14.30
N ASP A 3 7.69 -16.21 14.15
CA ASP A 3 6.70 -15.17 14.35
C ASP A 3 5.68 -15.32 13.20
N GLU A 4 4.56 -15.97 13.48
CA GLU A 4 3.47 -16.10 12.52
C GLU A 4 2.86 -14.70 12.36
N GLY A 5 3.10 -14.05 11.22
CA GLY A 5 2.60 -12.71 10.92
C GLY A 5 1.07 -12.60 11.06
N VAL A 6 0.54 -11.40 10.90
CA VAL A 6 -0.89 -11.12 11.01
C VAL A 6 -1.65 -11.80 9.88
N ALA A 7 -2.70 -12.56 10.20
CA ALA A 7 -3.67 -13.03 9.22
C ALA A 7 -4.61 -11.87 8.80
N ILE A 8 -5.12 -11.91 7.57
CA ILE A 8 -6.05 -10.89 7.07
C ILE A 8 -7.36 -11.52 6.62
N ASP A 9 -8.47 -10.85 6.91
CA ASP A 9 -9.81 -11.18 6.42
C ASP A 9 -10.54 -9.88 6.05
N LEU A 10 -10.41 -9.48 4.81
CA LEU A 10 -10.80 -8.18 4.28
C LEU A 10 -11.89 -8.35 3.24
N SER A 11 -13.10 -7.94 3.55
CA SER A 11 -14.24 -7.96 2.65
C SER A 11 -14.39 -6.65 1.88
N TYR A 12 -15.00 -6.74 0.71
CA TYR A 12 -15.39 -5.60 -0.11
C TYR A 12 -16.89 -5.35 0.00
N ARG A 13 -17.27 -4.08 0.04
CA ARG A 13 -18.67 -3.66 -0.12
C ARG A 13 -18.79 -2.61 -1.22
N PRO A 14 -19.64 -2.85 -2.24
CA PRO A 14 -19.94 -1.85 -3.25
C PRO A 14 -20.54 -0.59 -2.65
N ALA A 15 -20.21 0.57 -3.21
CA ALA A 15 -20.84 1.83 -2.87
C ALA A 15 -22.36 1.71 -3.09
N GLY A 16 -23.14 2.01 -2.04
CA GLY A 16 -24.63 1.90 -2.07
C GLY A 16 -25.23 0.79 -1.23
N SER A 17 -24.46 -0.22 -0.78
CA SER A 17 -24.96 -1.21 0.16
C SER A 17 -24.74 -0.76 1.61
N PHE A 18 -25.69 -0.01 2.18
CA PHE A 18 -25.76 0.38 3.60
C PHE A 18 -24.52 1.06 4.22
N VAL A 19 -23.66 1.71 3.41
CA VAL A 19 -22.67 2.65 3.94
C VAL A 19 -23.46 3.85 4.45
N ARG A 20 -23.41 4.12 5.75
CA ARG A 20 -24.08 5.30 6.31
C ARG A 20 -23.50 6.53 5.64
N ALA A 21 -24.34 7.49 5.28
CA ALA A 21 -23.92 8.75 4.64
C ALA A 21 -22.76 9.44 5.35
N LYS A 22 -22.63 9.28 6.67
CA LYS A 22 -21.50 9.81 7.46
C LYS A 22 -20.15 9.17 7.12
N ASP A 23 -20.13 7.95 6.59
CA ASP A 23 -18.90 7.22 6.26
C ASP A 23 -18.35 7.66 4.88
N LEU A 24 -19.18 8.33 4.07
CA LEU A 24 -18.84 8.99 2.81
C LEU A 24 -18.92 10.53 2.89
N GLY A 25 -19.19 11.07 4.09
CA GLY A 25 -19.49 12.48 4.33
C GLY A 25 -18.42 13.40 3.75
N PHE A 26 -17.14 13.12 3.98
CA PHE A 26 -16.03 13.93 3.48
C PHE A 26 -16.11 14.19 1.98
N ALA A 27 -16.30 13.14 1.16
CA ALA A 27 -16.34 13.28 -0.28
C ALA A 27 -17.61 13.99 -0.77
N ALA A 28 -18.76 13.73 -0.14
CA ALA A 28 -20.03 14.35 -0.51
C ALA A 28 -20.09 15.82 -0.09
N GLU A 29 -19.67 16.13 1.14
CA GLU A 29 -19.71 17.49 1.70
C GLU A 29 -18.74 18.46 1.01
N ARG A 30 -17.62 17.93 0.52
CA ARG A 30 -16.55 18.74 -0.09
C ARG A 30 -16.37 18.53 -1.60
N ARG A 31 -17.40 18.04 -2.28
CA ARG A 31 -17.34 17.68 -3.70
C ARG A 31 -16.73 18.79 -4.58
N ALA A 32 -17.25 20.01 -4.47
CA ALA A 32 -16.79 21.12 -5.29
C ALA A 32 -15.31 21.49 -5.05
N GLU A 33 -14.86 21.38 -3.79
CA GLU A 33 -13.46 21.64 -3.43
C GLU A 33 -12.54 20.53 -3.96
N ILE A 34 -12.99 19.27 -3.86
CA ILE A 34 -12.27 18.10 -4.39
C ILE A 34 -12.13 18.19 -5.90
N ASP A 35 -13.18 18.56 -6.61
CA ASP A 35 -13.16 18.71 -8.06
C ASP A 35 -12.17 19.81 -8.49
N ALA A 36 -12.22 20.97 -7.82
CA ALA A 36 -11.28 22.07 -8.09
C ALA A 36 -9.82 21.68 -7.77
N TYR A 37 -9.58 20.98 -6.67
CA TYR A 37 -8.28 20.45 -6.29
C TYR A 37 -7.75 19.46 -7.34
N PHE A 38 -8.59 18.54 -7.79
CA PHE A 38 -8.18 17.54 -8.77
C PHE A 38 -7.90 18.15 -10.15
N GLU A 39 -8.67 19.12 -10.60
CA GLU A 39 -8.39 19.87 -11.82
C GLU A 39 -7.07 20.67 -11.73
N ALA A 40 -6.73 21.19 -10.54
CA ALA A 40 -5.42 21.80 -10.32
C ALA A 40 -4.29 20.77 -10.42
N MET A 41 -4.46 19.62 -9.78
CA MET A 41 -3.49 18.51 -9.84
C MET A 41 -3.24 18.04 -11.27
N LYS A 42 -4.28 17.94 -12.11
CA LYS A 42 -4.16 17.53 -13.52
C LYS A 42 -3.36 18.53 -14.37
N ARG A 43 -3.39 19.82 -14.03
CA ARG A 43 -2.54 20.81 -14.72
C ARG A 43 -1.06 20.56 -14.46
N ASP A 44 -0.71 20.18 -13.22
CA ASP A 44 0.68 19.92 -12.84
C ASP A 44 1.13 18.51 -13.26
N LYS A 45 0.21 17.55 -13.29
CA LYS A 45 0.44 16.13 -13.59
C LYS A 45 -0.60 15.61 -14.61
N PRO A 46 -0.46 15.90 -15.91
CA PRO A 46 -1.48 15.57 -16.91
C PRO A 46 -1.79 14.07 -17.04
N ALA A 47 -0.86 13.20 -16.64
CA ALA A 47 -1.06 11.75 -16.67
C ALA A 47 -1.96 11.21 -15.54
N VAL A 48 -2.28 12.04 -14.54
CA VAL A 48 -3.17 11.62 -13.44
C VAL A 48 -4.60 11.51 -13.94
N TRP A 49 -5.22 10.38 -13.65
CA TRP A 49 -6.62 10.13 -13.97
C TRP A 49 -7.42 9.79 -12.69
N ASN A 50 -8.72 10.07 -12.72
CA ASN A 50 -9.61 9.84 -11.59
C ASN A 50 -10.12 8.39 -11.57
N GLY A 51 -9.24 7.45 -11.22
CA GLY A 51 -9.58 6.05 -11.05
C GLY A 51 -10.36 5.79 -9.77
N ARG A 52 -10.53 4.50 -9.46
CA ARG A 52 -11.16 4.03 -8.22
C ARG A 52 -10.10 3.44 -7.33
N VAL A 53 -10.20 3.68 -6.02
CA VAL A 53 -9.35 3.11 -4.99
C VAL A 53 -10.19 2.56 -3.85
N LEU A 54 -9.63 1.64 -3.08
CA LEU A 54 -10.29 1.01 -1.96
C LEU A 54 -9.70 1.52 -0.64
N LEU A 55 -10.54 2.06 0.24
CA LEU A 55 -10.16 2.50 1.57
C LEU A 55 -10.76 1.59 2.63
N LEU A 56 -9.97 1.22 3.62
CA LEU A 56 -10.41 0.37 4.71
C LEU A 56 -11.38 1.13 5.61
N HIS A 57 -12.52 0.52 5.84
CA HIS A 57 -13.58 0.99 6.70
C HIS A 57 -13.97 -0.12 7.68
N ARG A 58 -14.25 0.23 8.97
CA ARG A 58 -14.58 -0.75 10.01
C ARG A 58 -13.55 -1.89 10.13
N GLN A 59 -12.45 -1.61 10.79
CA GLN A 59 -11.47 -2.64 11.07
C GLN A 59 -11.43 -2.99 12.56
N VAL A 60 -11.05 -4.23 12.82
CA VAL A 60 -10.72 -4.76 14.15
C VAL A 60 -9.50 -5.67 14.03
N VAL A 61 -8.63 -5.61 15.03
CA VAL A 61 -7.51 -6.55 15.15
C VAL A 61 -7.78 -7.42 16.36
N GLU A 62 -8.08 -8.68 16.12
CA GLU A 62 -8.40 -9.66 17.15
C GLU A 62 -7.70 -10.98 16.84
N GLN A 63 -7.18 -11.62 17.90
CA GLN A 63 -6.55 -12.95 17.82
C GLN A 63 -5.48 -13.06 16.72
N GLY A 64 -4.66 -12.02 16.54
CA GLY A 64 -3.63 -12.01 15.49
C GLY A 64 -4.16 -11.84 14.07
N ALA A 65 -5.42 -11.46 13.88
CA ALA A 65 -6.00 -11.23 12.56
C ALA A 65 -6.53 -9.80 12.42
N LEU A 66 -6.26 -9.16 11.28
CA LEU A 66 -6.93 -7.93 10.86
C LEU A 66 -8.19 -8.31 10.08
N ARG A 67 -9.34 -7.91 10.59
CA ARG A 67 -10.63 -8.02 9.88
C ARG A 67 -11.16 -6.64 9.57
N GLY A 68 -11.74 -6.46 8.38
CA GLY A 68 -12.26 -5.18 7.98
C GLY A 68 -13.07 -5.22 6.70
N GLN A 69 -13.58 -4.07 6.34
CA GLN A 69 -14.34 -3.89 5.10
C GLN A 69 -13.75 -2.72 4.33
N TYR A 70 -13.47 -2.94 3.06
CA TYR A 70 -13.11 -1.89 2.14
C TYR A 70 -14.36 -1.26 1.52
N LEU A 71 -14.29 0.02 1.29
CA LEU A 71 -15.22 0.77 0.45
C LEU A 71 -14.47 1.40 -0.71
N GLU A 72 -15.16 1.54 -1.80
CA GLU A 72 -14.65 2.15 -3.02
C GLU A 72 -14.87 3.66 -3.02
N THR A 73 -13.85 4.41 -3.42
CA THR A 73 -13.94 5.86 -3.62
C THR A 73 -13.19 6.29 -4.87
N GLU A 74 -13.42 7.51 -5.32
CA GLU A 74 -12.65 8.10 -6.42
C GLU A 74 -11.24 8.50 -5.96
N TYR A 75 -10.26 8.35 -6.83
CA TYR A 75 -8.90 8.77 -6.56
C TYR A 75 -8.80 10.27 -6.20
N ALA A 76 -9.60 11.12 -6.83
CA ALA A 76 -9.66 12.56 -6.49
C ALA A 76 -10.02 12.79 -5.02
N SER A 77 -11.02 12.05 -4.51
CA SER A 77 -11.44 12.14 -3.10
C SER A 77 -10.37 11.62 -2.15
N PHE A 78 -9.72 10.51 -2.49
CA PHE A 78 -8.60 9.94 -1.74
C PHE A 78 -7.41 10.91 -1.70
N ALA A 79 -7.00 11.46 -2.85
CA ALA A 79 -5.89 12.38 -2.95
C ALA A 79 -6.13 13.66 -2.15
N ALA A 80 -7.31 14.25 -2.25
CA ALA A 80 -7.70 15.41 -1.47
C ALA A 80 -7.70 15.10 0.04
N TRP A 81 -8.31 13.98 0.46
CA TRP A 81 -8.32 13.54 1.85
C TRP A 81 -6.89 13.40 2.42
N ARG A 82 -6.00 12.78 1.67
CA ARG A 82 -4.60 12.60 2.04
C ARG A 82 -3.86 13.92 2.18
N ASP A 83 -3.97 14.79 1.19
CA ASP A 83 -3.20 16.03 1.11
C ASP A 83 -3.74 17.12 2.06
N TRP A 84 -5.01 17.02 2.43
CA TRP A 84 -5.62 17.89 3.44
C TRP A 84 -5.46 17.39 4.88
N GLY A 85 -4.47 16.51 5.10
CA GLY A 85 -4.08 16.07 6.44
C GLY A 85 -4.87 14.89 6.96
N ARG A 86 -5.56 14.15 6.11
CA ARG A 86 -6.35 12.96 6.48
C ARG A 86 -7.35 13.23 7.60
N PRO A 87 -8.29 14.16 7.41
CA PRO A 87 -9.30 14.43 8.42
C PRO A 87 -10.11 13.16 8.77
N ALA A 88 -10.69 13.15 9.98
CA ALA A 88 -11.45 12.01 10.45
C ALA A 88 -12.67 11.75 9.54
N ALA A 89 -12.60 10.73 8.72
CA ALA A 89 -13.62 10.35 7.74
C ALA A 89 -14.11 8.90 7.92
N GLY A 90 -13.75 8.25 9.03
CA GLY A 90 -14.12 6.85 9.29
C GLY A 90 -13.43 5.84 8.39
N VAL A 91 -12.39 6.25 7.65
CA VAL A 91 -11.61 5.41 6.73
C VAL A 91 -10.13 5.44 7.07
N ARG A 92 -9.41 4.44 6.58
CA ARG A 92 -7.96 4.33 6.62
C ARG A 92 -7.41 3.96 5.26
N ASP A 93 -6.24 4.47 4.95
CA ASP A 93 -5.44 4.00 3.83
C ASP A 93 -4.70 2.74 4.29
N CYS A 94 -5.27 1.58 3.97
CA CYS A 94 -4.68 0.29 4.26
C CYS A 94 -4.19 -0.30 2.94
N PHE A 95 -2.90 -0.35 2.79
CA PHE A 95 -2.23 -0.73 1.56
C PHE A 95 -1.25 -1.89 1.79
N SER A 96 -0.88 -2.56 0.71
CA SER A 96 0.09 -3.65 0.73
C SER A 96 1.45 -3.18 0.22
N ALA A 97 2.52 -3.78 0.77
CA ALA A 97 3.90 -3.51 0.37
C ALA A 97 4.71 -4.80 0.29
N ALA A 98 5.65 -4.87 -0.65
CA ALA A 98 6.57 -5.98 -0.82
C ALA A 98 7.94 -5.64 -0.20
N ALA A 99 8.30 -6.29 0.91
CA ALA A 99 9.64 -6.20 1.49
C ALA A 99 10.50 -7.34 0.96
N LEU A 100 11.16 -7.13 -0.18
CA LEU A 100 12.07 -8.12 -0.75
C LEU A 100 13.43 -8.06 -0.05
N LEU A 101 13.82 -9.18 0.56
CA LEU A 101 15.09 -9.37 1.25
C LEU A 101 15.98 -10.28 0.41
N SER A 102 17.16 -9.80 0.05
CA SER A 102 18.17 -10.56 -0.67
C SER A 102 18.85 -11.62 0.21
N GLY A 103 19.51 -12.61 -0.40
CA GLY A 103 20.24 -13.67 0.29
C GLY A 103 21.39 -13.19 1.18
N ASP A 104 21.92 -12.00 0.93
CA ASP A 104 22.93 -11.33 1.76
C ASP A 104 22.34 -10.28 2.73
N GLY A 105 21.02 -10.24 2.88
CA GLY A 105 20.31 -9.49 3.92
C GLY A 105 20.07 -8.02 3.60
N ALA A 106 20.06 -7.60 2.34
CA ALA A 106 19.70 -6.25 1.93
C ALA A 106 18.22 -6.18 1.49
N PHE A 107 17.55 -5.07 1.80
CA PHE A 107 16.22 -4.79 1.30
C PHE A 107 16.25 -4.09 -0.06
N LEU A 108 15.30 -4.48 -0.90
CA LEU A 108 14.98 -3.81 -2.13
C LEU A 108 14.06 -2.62 -1.87
N LEU A 109 14.47 -1.43 -2.25
CA LEU A 109 13.66 -0.21 -2.17
C LEU A 109 13.53 0.41 -3.57
N THR A 110 12.41 1.05 -3.83
CA THR A 110 12.16 1.78 -5.07
C THR A 110 12.25 3.29 -4.84
N VAL A 111 12.87 3.99 -5.78
CA VAL A 111 12.84 5.46 -5.83
C VAL A 111 11.77 5.86 -6.83
N MET A 112 10.71 6.46 -6.35
CA MET A 112 9.55 6.80 -7.18
C MET A 112 9.91 7.77 -8.30
N GLY A 113 9.46 7.43 -9.52
CA GLY A 113 9.70 8.22 -10.71
C GLY A 113 9.06 9.61 -10.69
N PRO A 114 9.57 10.56 -11.48
CA PRO A 114 9.13 11.97 -11.45
C PRO A 114 7.67 12.17 -11.87
N HIS A 115 7.10 11.22 -12.58
CA HIS A 115 5.69 11.25 -13.02
C HIS A 115 4.71 10.72 -11.96
N THR A 116 5.21 10.11 -10.88
CA THR A 116 4.37 9.59 -9.81
C THR A 116 4.01 10.67 -8.80
N PHE A 117 2.98 10.41 -8.01
CA PHE A 117 2.59 11.32 -6.94
C PHE A 117 3.69 11.47 -5.88
N ASN A 118 4.38 10.38 -5.56
CA ASN A 118 5.43 10.32 -4.56
C ASN A 118 6.84 10.51 -5.13
N ALA A 119 6.99 11.25 -6.22
CA ALA A 119 8.26 11.47 -6.91
C ALA A 119 9.44 11.70 -5.96
N GLY A 120 10.51 10.95 -6.14
CA GLY A 120 11.75 11.03 -5.35
C GLY A 120 11.69 10.42 -3.95
N LYS A 121 10.54 9.93 -3.48
CA LYS A 121 10.46 9.18 -2.22
C LYS A 121 11.01 7.78 -2.40
N ILE A 122 11.53 7.22 -1.31
CA ILE A 122 12.17 5.90 -1.27
C ILE A 122 11.39 5.02 -0.30
N TYR A 123 10.83 3.91 -0.80
CA TYR A 123 10.09 2.94 0.02
C TYR A 123 9.99 1.58 -0.69
N PHE A 124 9.38 0.60 -0.04
CA PHE A 124 9.07 -0.68 -0.65
C PHE A 124 8.07 -0.53 -1.79
N PRO A 125 8.13 -1.37 -2.84
CA PRO A 125 7.05 -1.46 -3.81
C PRO A 125 5.71 -1.60 -3.10
N CYS A 126 4.77 -0.67 -3.34
CA CYS A 126 3.50 -0.67 -2.62
C CYS A 126 2.41 0.13 -3.34
N GLY A 127 1.17 -0.24 -3.10
CA GLY A 127 0.01 0.49 -3.61
C GLY A 127 -1.23 0.35 -2.76
N THR A 128 -2.07 1.39 -2.83
CA THR A 128 -3.43 1.34 -2.28
C THR A 128 -4.27 0.44 -3.20
N PRO A 129 -4.97 -0.57 -2.67
CA PRO A 129 -5.72 -1.50 -3.51
C PRO A 129 -6.80 -0.79 -4.31
N ASP A 130 -7.10 -1.35 -5.47
CA ASP A 130 -8.11 -0.87 -6.40
C ASP A 130 -9.15 -1.98 -6.75
N PRO A 131 -10.18 -1.72 -7.55
CA PRO A 131 -11.15 -2.75 -7.91
C PRO A 131 -10.60 -4.00 -8.60
N ASN A 132 -9.39 -3.94 -9.20
CA ASN A 132 -8.74 -5.12 -9.80
C ASN A 132 -8.23 -6.09 -8.72
N ASP A 133 -8.08 -5.65 -7.49
CA ASP A 133 -7.68 -6.46 -6.35
C ASP A 133 -8.87 -7.16 -5.66
N ILE A 134 -10.10 -7.04 -6.23
CA ILE A 134 -11.30 -7.69 -5.68
C ILE A 134 -11.48 -9.06 -6.31
N VAL A 135 -11.47 -10.10 -5.47
CA VAL A 135 -11.77 -11.47 -5.86
C VAL A 135 -13.02 -11.93 -5.11
N ALA A 136 -14.10 -12.20 -5.83
CA ALA A 136 -15.43 -12.43 -5.28
C ALA A 136 -15.91 -11.22 -4.43
N ASP A 137 -15.97 -11.36 -3.12
CA ASP A 137 -16.39 -10.33 -2.18
C ASP A 137 -15.27 -9.90 -1.21
N LYS A 138 -14.03 -10.24 -1.55
CA LYS A 138 -12.85 -9.95 -0.73
C LYS A 138 -11.83 -9.10 -1.48
N VAL A 139 -11.10 -8.29 -0.73
CA VAL A 139 -9.92 -7.60 -1.26
C VAL A 139 -8.71 -8.52 -1.06
N ASP A 140 -8.11 -8.94 -2.16
CA ASP A 140 -6.94 -9.81 -2.20
C ASP A 140 -5.67 -8.96 -2.22
N LEU A 141 -5.06 -8.78 -1.05
CA LEU A 141 -3.82 -8.01 -0.92
C LEU A 141 -2.58 -8.79 -1.41
N ASP A 142 -2.63 -10.12 -1.50
CA ASP A 142 -1.56 -10.88 -2.15
C ASP A 142 -1.56 -10.62 -3.67
N LEU A 143 -2.74 -10.46 -4.28
CA LEU A 143 -2.87 -10.02 -5.67
C LEU A 143 -2.35 -8.58 -5.84
N SER A 144 -2.73 -7.67 -4.94
CA SER A 144 -2.27 -6.27 -4.95
C SER A 144 -0.74 -6.19 -4.87
N VAL A 145 -0.12 -6.84 -3.89
CA VAL A 145 1.35 -6.88 -3.73
C VAL A 145 2.05 -7.43 -4.99
N ARG A 146 1.51 -8.50 -5.58
CA ARG A 146 2.05 -9.10 -6.79
C ARG A 146 2.04 -8.10 -7.96
N ARG A 147 0.92 -7.40 -8.13
CA ARG A 147 0.74 -6.41 -9.17
C ARG A 147 1.72 -5.25 -8.99
N GLU A 148 1.75 -4.65 -7.80
CA GLU A 148 2.62 -3.51 -7.49
C GLU A 148 4.11 -3.86 -7.63
N LEU A 149 4.54 -5.03 -7.12
CA LEU A 149 5.91 -5.49 -7.30
C LEU A 149 6.26 -5.58 -8.79
N LYS A 150 5.38 -6.17 -9.60
CA LYS A 150 5.60 -6.33 -11.04
C LYS A 150 5.63 -4.99 -11.77
N GLU A 151 4.69 -4.09 -11.46
CA GLU A 151 4.58 -2.78 -12.10
C GLU A 151 5.75 -1.86 -11.74
N GLU A 152 6.15 -1.84 -10.47
CA GLU A 152 7.20 -0.95 -9.99
C GLU A 152 8.61 -1.47 -10.22
N THR A 153 8.81 -2.79 -10.25
CA THR A 153 10.16 -3.39 -10.31
C THR A 153 10.39 -4.32 -11.49
N GLY A 154 9.35 -4.76 -12.18
CA GLY A 154 9.43 -5.78 -13.22
C GLY A 154 9.62 -7.21 -12.67
N LEU A 155 9.87 -7.38 -11.36
CA LEU A 155 10.10 -8.67 -10.74
C LEU A 155 8.77 -9.44 -10.59
N ASP A 156 8.84 -10.77 -10.68
CA ASP A 156 7.68 -11.62 -10.45
C ASP A 156 7.72 -12.22 -9.04
N ILE A 157 6.62 -12.10 -8.29
CA ILE A 157 6.56 -12.61 -6.92
C ILE A 157 6.83 -14.11 -6.81
N THR A 158 6.58 -14.86 -7.91
CA THR A 158 6.82 -16.31 -7.95
C THR A 158 8.29 -16.70 -7.96
N GLU A 159 9.19 -15.73 -8.15
CA GLU A 159 10.63 -15.92 -8.10
C GLU A 159 11.18 -15.92 -6.65
N PHE A 160 10.33 -15.66 -5.65
CA PHE A 160 10.72 -15.45 -4.26
C PHE A 160 9.91 -16.34 -3.30
N ASP A 161 10.52 -16.66 -2.17
CA ASP A 161 9.84 -17.33 -1.07
C ASP A 161 9.07 -16.30 -0.22
N ALA A 162 7.75 -16.35 -0.28
CA ALA A 162 6.89 -15.47 0.53
C ALA A 162 6.72 -16.04 1.95
N GLU A 163 6.98 -15.21 2.96
CA GLU A 163 6.69 -15.57 4.34
C GLU A 163 5.18 -15.67 4.58
N ALA A 164 4.79 -16.56 5.50
CA ALA A 164 3.40 -16.67 5.93
C ALA A 164 2.96 -15.40 6.68
N GLY A 165 1.69 -15.01 6.48
CA GLY A 165 1.11 -13.85 7.15
C GLY A 165 1.64 -12.50 6.62
N TRP A 166 1.47 -11.47 7.44
CA TRP A 166 1.79 -10.09 7.11
C TRP A 166 2.38 -9.38 8.32
N ASP A 167 3.40 -8.57 8.11
CA ASP A 167 3.80 -7.57 9.10
C ASP A 167 2.88 -6.35 8.98
N MET A 168 2.32 -5.91 10.10
CA MET A 168 1.41 -4.76 10.12
C MET A 168 2.04 -3.57 10.82
N VAL A 169 2.09 -2.43 10.12
CA VAL A 169 2.52 -1.14 10.67
C VAL A 169 1.34 -0.18 10.64
N VAL A 170 1.05 0.44 11.79
CA VAL A 170 -0.04 1.41 11.92
C VAL A 170 0.53 2.77 12.31
N ASP A 171 0.23 3.78 11.50
CA ASP A 171 0.58 5.18 11.76
C ASP A 171 -0.64 6.07 11.49
N GLY A 172 -1.37 6.42 12.57
CA GLY A 172 -2.62 7.16 12.46
C GLY A 172 -3.62 6.50 11.53
N PRO A 173 -4.05 7.16 10.46
CA PRO A 173 -4.99 6.61 9.48
C PRO A 173 -4.33 5.69 8.43
N LEU A 174 -3.02 5.47 8.51
CA LEU A 174 -2.29 4.58 7.62
C LEU A 174 -2.13 3.20 8.23
N ILE A 175 -2.34 2.16 7.43
CA ILE A 175 -2.01 0.77 7.76
C ILE A 175 -1.22 0.21 6.59
N ALA A 176 0.05 -0.10 6.82
CA ALA A 176 0.86 -0.84 5.87
C ALA A 176 0.84 -2.32 6.23
N LEU A 177 0.43 -3.17 5.32
CA LEU A 177 0.53 -4.61 5.39
C LEU A 177 1.72 -5.03 4.52
N ILE A 178 2.76 -5.53 5.16
CA ILE A 178 4.03 -5.81 4.51
C ILE A 178 4.17 -7.32 4.32
N LYS A 179 4.30 -7.73 3.07
CA LYS A 179 4.63 -9.11 2.69
C LYS A 179 6.14 -9.23 2.59
N VAL A 180 6.73 -10.07 3.43
CA VAL A 180 8.17 -10.35 3.33
C VAL A 180 8.40 -11.41 2.27
N LEU A 181 9.26 -11.07 1.32
CA LEU A 181 9.69 -11.94 0.23
C LEU A 181 11.19 -12.20 0.37
N ARG A 182 11.61 -13.46 0.26
CA ARG A 182 13.03 -13.84 0.37
C ARG A 182 13.57 -14.29 -0.96
N SER A 183 14.74 -13.77 -1.31
CA SER A 183 15.55 -14.24 -2.42
C SER A 183 16.74 -15.03 -1.90
N THR A 184 17.16 -16.03 -2.65
CA THR A 184 18.47 -16.68 -2.46
C THR A 184 19.59 -15.90 -3.13
N GLU A 185 19.27 -15.00 -4.06
CA GLU A 185 20.22 -14.18 -4.79
C GLU A 185 20.76 -13.04 -3.92
N LYS A 186 21.99 -12.63 -4.21
CA LYS A 186 22.57 -11.45 -3.56
C LYS A 186 21.98 -10.16 -4.09
N ALA A 187 22.05 -9.12 -3.29
CA ALA A 187 21.57 -7.79 -3.64
C ALA A 187 22.14 -7.25 -4.95
N ILE A 188 23.42 -7.57 -5.28
CA ILE A 188 24.05 -7.12 -6.50
C ILE A 188 23.43 -7.78 -7.74
N ASP A 189 23.05 -9.04 -7.64
CA ASP A 189 22.49 -9.83 -8.75
C ASP A 189 21.04 -9.42 -9.03
N LEU A 190 20.30 -9.00 -8.00
CA LEU A 190 18.97 -8.43 -8.13
C LEU A 190 18.94 -7.04 -8.82
N ARG A 191 20.12 -6.45 -9.04
CA ARG A 191 20.29 -5.13 -9.67
C ARG A 191 20.48 -5.16 -11.18
N GLU A 192 20.38 -6.28 -11.85
CA GLU A 192 20.77 -6.40 -13.28
C GLU A 192 20.27 -5.22 -14.13
N PRO A 193 21.21 -4.50 -14.79
CA PRO A 193 20.88 -3.38 -15.67
C PRO A 193 20.37 -3.93 -17.01
N GLY A 194 19.11 -3.82 -17.27
CA GLY A 194 18.59 -4.08 -18.61
C GLY A 194 17.19 -4.68 -18.70
N GLN A 195 16.64 -5.19 -17.61
CA GLN A 195 15.26 -5.72 -17.61
C GLN A 195 14.23 -4.75 -17.04
N LEU A 196 14.66 -3.64 -16.52
CA LEU A 196 13.85 -2.78 -15.67
C LEU A 196 13.18 -1.67 -16.49
N LYS A 197 11.96 -1.90 -16.93
CA LYS A 197 11.06 -0.83 -17.40
C LYS A 197 10.36 -0.21 -16.18
N PHE A 198 11.10 0.64 -15.44
CA PHE A 198 10.60 1.16 -14.18
C PHE A 198 9.81 2.45 -14.28
N THR A 199 8.78 2.51 -13.46
CA THR A 199 8.27 3.76 -12.90
C THR A 199 9.13 4.26 -11.72
N ALA A 200 10.06 3.46 -11.23
CA ALA A 200 10.94 3.75 -10.11
C ALA A 200 12.37 3.25 -10.34
N ASN A 201 13.37 3.94 -9.78
CA ASN A 201 14.75 3.48 -9.74
C ASN A 201 14.96 2.56 -8.53
N LEU A 202 15.70 1.47 -8.72
CA LEU A 202 15.93 0.48 -7.69
C LEU A 202 17.10 0.87 -6.80
N LEU A 203 16.89 0.84 -5.49
CA LEU A 203 17.93 0.99 -4.48
C LEU A 203 17.92 -0.22 -3.56
N VAL A 204 19.06 -0.88 -3.39
CA VAL A 204 19.24 -1.97 -2.44
C VAL A 204 20.03 -1.45 -1.25
N THR A 205 19.49 -1.58 -0.04
CA THR A 205 20.14 -1.12 1.19
C THR A 205 20.30 -2.24 2.18
N SER A 206 21.41 -2.19 2.96
CA SER A 206 21.60 -3.06 4.10
C SER A 206 20.80 -2.55 5.31
N PRO A 207 20.28 -3.42 6.20
CA PRO A 207 19.66 -3.01 7.46
C PRO A 207 20.56 -2.16 8.35
N ARG A 208 21.88 -2.15 8.10
CA ARG A 208 22.88 -1.32 8.79
C ARG A 208 22.90 0.13 8.32
N ASP A 209 22.44 0.39 7.10
CA ASP A 209 22.27 1.73 6.58
C ASP A 209 20.98 2.27 7.16
N ARG A 210 21.10 2.98 8.28
CA ARG A 210 19.94 3.52 9.00
C ARG A 210 19.07 4.33 8.05
N LEU A 211 17.88 3.82 7.77
CA LEU A 211 16.79 4.61 7.22
C LEU A 211 16.46 5.71 8.23
N SER A 212 17.05 6.88 8.06
CA SER A 212 16.74 8.08 8.85
C SER A 212 15.40 8.64 8.38
N GLY A 213 14.31 8.06 8.83
CA GLY A 213 12.96 8.53 8.50
C GLY A 213 11.93 7.63 9.16
N HIS A 214 11.58 7.98 10.36
CA HIS A 214 10.37 7.62 11.13
C HIS A 214 9.57 6.37 10.71
N VAL A 215 10.16 5.19 10.77
CA VAL A 215 9.40 3.94 10.87
C VAL A 215 9.30 3.60 12.35
N ARG A 216 8.23 4.01 13.01
CA ARG A 216 7.88 3.48 14.33
C ARG A 216 7.11 2.17 14.12
N SER A 217 7.83 1.05 14.03
CA SER A 217 7.22 -0.25 14.14
C SER A 217 6.70 -0.44 15.56
N ARG A 218 5.41 -0.60 15.74
CA ARG A 218 4.85 -1.27 16.93
C ARG A 218 4.54 -2.70 16.53
N ARG A 219 5.44 -3.61 16.84
CA ARG A 219 5.08 -5.03 16.94
C ARG A 219 3.99 -5.13 18.00
N LEU A 220 2.80 -5.50 17.60
CA LEU A 220 1.77 -5.93 18.52
C LEU A 220 2.12 -7.37 18.94
N LEU A 221 2.86 -7.49 20.04
CA LEU A 221 3.00 -8.79 20.71
C LEU A 221 1.64 -9.17 21.32
N PRO A 222 1.18 -10.40 21.16
CA PRO A 222 0.02 -10.88 21.91
C PRO A 222 0.34 -10.74 23.39
N LYS A 223 -0.53 -10.09 24.14
CA LYS A 223 -0.49 -10.15 25.60
C LYS A 223 -0.83 -11.57 26.03
N ALA A 224 0.07 -12.16 26.81
CA ALA A 224 -0.14 -13.42 27.51
C ALA A 224 -1.39 -13.38 28.41
#